data_6c31c680e158c8807ce55652da7aaea0
#
_entry.id   6c31c680e158c8807ce55652da7aaea0
#
_cell.length_a   1.000
_cell.length_b   1.000
_cell.length_c   1.000
_cell.angle_alpha   90.00
_cell.angle_beta   90.00
_cell.angle_gamma   90.00
#
_symmetry.space_group_name_H-M   'P 1'
#
loop_
_entity.id
_entity.type
_entity.pdbx_description
1 polymer ?
#
loop_
_entity_poly.entity_id
_entity_poly.type
_entity_poly.pdbx_seq_one_letter_code
_entity_poly.pdbx_strand_id
1 'polypeptide(L)'
;MWQFDFSEYETTSGGTWRVAGIADYWSKYEYPFHVSPTANQHDAIDAVELALADYAELFGHPMVDDCPVDEHTGQVLPVVTIVTDNGGPFRSFRFEAFIELHPELAHVRTRVKSPGQNGSRERGFGTLKYERLFIDEIDDAVMLAERAEDYRIEYNQVRPHEAIAWNRPKEVHLGMADPNIPNFQNQEILPTT
;
A
#
# COMPACT_ATOMS: atom_id res chain seq x y z
N MET A 1 -0.95 -9.50 -3.88
CA MET A 1 -0.28 -9.63 -2.56
C MET A 1 0.03 -8.24 -2.04
N TRP A 2 -0.42 -7.93 -0.85
CA TRP A 2 -0.17 -6.65 -0.21
C TRP A 2 0.99 -6.76 0.78
N GLN A 3 1.88 -5.77 0.77
CA GLN A 3 2.91 -5.61 1.79
C GLN A 3 2.50 -4.49 2.72
N PHE A 4 2.49 -4.75 4.01
CA PHE A 4 2.05 -3.82 5.03
C PHE A 4 3.12 -3.63 6.10
N ASP A 5 3.38 -2.37 6.47
CA ASP A 5 4.33 -1.99 7.51
C ASP A 5 4.02 -0.62 8.09
N PHE A 6 4.66 -0.27 9.20
CA PHE A 6 4.64 1.05 9.81
C PHE A 6 5.98 1.75 9.64
N SER A 7 5.95 3.05 9.43
CA SER A 7 7.12 3.92 9.46
C SER A 7 6.91 5.06 10.44
N GLU A 8 7.99 5.68 10.92
CA GLU A 8 7.96 6.79 11.87
C GLU A 8 8.38 8.08 11.20
N TYR A 9 7.76 9.18 11.62
CA TYR A 9 8.13 10.54 11.23
C TYR A 9 8.01 11.48 12.43
N GLU A 10 9.02 12.38 12.62
CA GLU A 10 8.99 13.40 13.64
C GLU A 10 8.63 14.75 13.00
N THR A 11 7.61 15.40 13.53
CA THR A 11 7.18 16.74 13.08
C THR A 11 7.94 17.86 13.77
N THR A 12 8.02 19.03 13.14
CA THR A 12 8.79 20.18 13.67
C THR A 12 8.20 20.75 14.94
N SER A 13 6.87 20.72 15.11
CA SER A 13 6.20 21.09 16.36
C SER A 13 6.38 20.10 17.50
N GLY A 14 7.04 18.97 17.23
CA GLY A 14 7.27 17.88 18.16
C GLY A 14 6.24 16.77 18.03
N GLY A 15 6.67 15.58 18.46
CA GLY A 15 5.87 14.36 18.39
C GLY A 15 6.31 13.43 17.27
N THR A 16 6.29 12.14 17.57
CA THR A 16 6.57 11.07 16.62
C THR A 16 5.26 10.48 16.13
N TRP A 17 5.04 10.55 14.84
CA TRP A 17 3.87 10.01 14.19
C TRP A 17 4.20 8.69 13.48
N ARG A 18 3.22 7.83 13.39
CA ARG A 18 3.30 6.56 12.68
C ARG A 18 2.54 6.67 11.37
N VAL A 19 3.18 6.25 10.31
CA VAL A 19 2.60 6.16 8.97
C VAL A 19 2.43 4.69 8.65
N ALA A 20 1.22 4.20 8.70
CA ALA A 20 0.88 2.86 8.25
C ALA A 20 0.68 2.88 6.74
N GLY A 21 1.30 1.97 6.01
CA GLY A 21 1.20 1.95 4.56
C GLY A 21 1.09 0.54 4.01
N ILE A 22 0.21 0.39 3.04
CA ILE A 22 -0.04 -0.84 2.30
C ILE A 22 0.29 -0.60 0.83
N ALA A 23 1.05 -1.52 0.23
CA ALA A 23 1.34 -1.48 -1.20
C ALA A 23 1.05 -2.83 -1.86
N ASP A 24 0.47 -2.81 -3.04
CA ASP A 24 0.36 -4.03 -3.84
C ASP A 24 1.71 -4.37 -4.47
N TYR A 25 2.21 -5.56 -4.14
CA TYR A 25 3.53 -6.01 -4.59
C TYR A 25 3.61 -6.18 -6.12
N TRP A 26 2.51 -6.55 -6.77
CA TRP A 26 2.49 -6.82 -8.21
C TRP A 26 2.45 -5.52 -9.02
N SER A 27 1.47 -4.65 -8.77
CA SER A 27 1.27 -3.41 -9.49
C SER A 27 2.12 -2.24 -8.98
N LYS A 28 2.72 -2.37 -7.79
CA LYS A 28 3.38 -1.31 -7.03
C LYS A 28 2.43 -0.21 -6.55
N TYR A 29 1.13 -0.42 -6.63
CA TYR A 29 0.14 0.55 -6.21
C TYR A 29 0.22 0.78 -4.70
N GLU A 30 0.34 2.05 -4.29
CA GLU A 30 0.31 2.50 -2.89
C GLU A 30 -1.12 2.85 -2.50
N TYR A 31 -1.67 2.15 -1.51
CA TYR A 31 -2.96 2.47 -0.90
C TYR A 31 -2.85 3.71 0.00
N PRO A 32 -3.98 4.34 0.40
CA PRO A 32 -3.96 5.49 1.30
C PRO A 32 -3.18 5.19 2.59
N PHE A 33 -2.38 6.16 3.02
CA PHE A 33 -1.64 6.05 4.27
C PHE A 33 -2.52 6.39 5.47
N HIS A 34 -2.41 5.61 6.55
CA HIS A 34 -3.00 5.95 7.83
C HIS A 34 -1.93 6.61 8.73
N VAL A 35 -2.20 7.83 9.20
CA VAL A 35 -1.30 8.59 10.08
C VAL A 35 -1.87 8.62 11.49
N SER A 36 -1.10 8.14 12.47
CA SER A 36 -1.52 8.03 13.87
C SER A 36 -0.37 8.33 14.83
N PRO A 37 -0.64 8.79 16.07
CA PRO A 37 0.41 8.92 17.09
C PRO A 37 0.91 7.56 17.60
N THR A 38 0.24 6.48 17.25
CA THR A 38 0.55 5.11 17.70
C THR A 38 0.74 4.16 16.53
N ALA A 39 1.33 2.98 16.81
CA ALA A 39 1.34 1.84 15.92
C ALA A 39 0.79 0.64 16.69
N ASN A 40 -0.52 0.53 16.78
CA ASN A 40 -1.20 -0.54 17.49
C ASN A 40 -2.17 -1.31 16.58
N GLN A 41 -2.90 -2.27 17.12
CA GLN A 41 -3.81 -3.11 16.34
C GLN A 41 -4.97 -2.33 15.69
N HIS A 42 -5.39 -1.21 16.28
CA HIS A 42 -6.44 -0.37 15.69
C HIS A 42 -5.92 0.36 14.47
N ASP A 43 -4.71 0.95 14.59
CA ASP A 43 -4.06 1.61 13.46
C ASP A 43 -3.80 0.62 12.30
N ALA A 44 -3.51 -0.63 12.61
CA ALA A 44 -3.34 -1.66 11.59
C ALA A 44 -4.67 -2.02 10.90
N ILE A 45 -5.77 -2.10 11.65
CA ILE A 45 -7.11 -2.33 11.11
C ILE A 45 -7.54 -1.15 10.24
N ASP A 46 -7.42 0.07 10.76
CA ASP A 46 -7.81 1.29 10.05
C ASP A 46 -7.09 1.41 8.69
N ALA A 47 -5.79 1.05 8.65
CA ALA A 47 -5.03 1.05 7.39
C ALA A 47 -5.55 0.01 6.39
N VAL A 48 -5.96 -1.18 6.84
CA VAL A 48 -6.57 -2.18 5.94
C VAL A 48 -7.95 -1.74 5.48
N GLU A 49 -8.77 -1.16 6.36
CA GLU A 49 -10.08 -0.61 5.99
C GLU A 49 -9.96 0.50 4.95
N LEU A 50 -8.97 1.40 5.08
CA LEU A 50 -8.67 2.42 4.06
C LEU A 50 -8.29 1.77 2.71
N ALA A 51 -7.49 0.72 2.72
CA ALA A 51 -7.10 0.03 1.49
C ALA A 51 -8.30 -0.68 0.83
N LEU A 52 -9.18 -1.30 1.61
CA LEU A 52 -10.41 -1.92 1.11
C LEU A 52 -11.40 -0.88 0.55
N ALA A 53 -11.50 0.29 1.19
CA ALA A 53 -12.32 1.39 0.72
C ALA A 53 -11.80 1.97 -0.60
N ASP A 54 -10.48 2.20 -0.72
CA ASP A 54 -9.83 2.66 -1.95
C ASP A 54 -10.00 1.64 -3.09
N TYR A 55 -9.91 0.34 -2.78
CA TYR A 55 -10.21 -0.73 -3.75
C TYR A 55 -11.66 -0.62 -4.25
N ALA A 56 -12.61 -0.51 -3.34
CA ALA A 56 -14.02 -0.42 -3.72
C ALA A 56 -14.32 0.83 -4.56
N GLU A 57 -13.65 1.95 -4.28
CA GLU A 57 -13.76 3.18 -5.09
C GLU A 57 -13.16 2.97 -6.50
N LEU A 58 -12.00 2.32 -6.60
CA LEU A 58 -11.30 2.10 -7.86
C LEU A 58 -12.04 1.14 -8.80
N PHE A 59 -12.61 0.06 -8.25
CA PHE A 59 -13.24 -1.02 -9.03
C PHE A 59 -14.77 -0.93 -9.08
N GLY A 60 -15.38 -0.06 -8.25
CA GLY A 60 -16.82 0.16 -8.22
C GLY A 60 -17.61 -0.90 -7.45
N HIS A 61 -16.92 -1.82 -6.75
CA HIS A 61 -17.52 -2.87 -5.92
C HIS A 61 -16.53 -3.31 -4.82
N PRO A 62 -16.99 -3.88 -3.70
CA PRO A 62 -16.12 -4.36 -2.64
C PRO A 62 -15.30 -5.57 -3.11
N MET A 63 -14.07 -5.71 -2.58
CA MET A 63 -13.13 -6.77 -2.95
C MET A 63 -13.68 -8.18 -2.73
N VAL A 64 -14.57 -8.37 -1.78
CA VAL A 64 -15.20 -9.67 -1.49
C VAL A 64 -15.98 -10.22 -2.68
N ASP A 65 -16.47 -9.35 -3.58
CA ASP A 65 -17.21 -9.76 -4.78
C ASP A 65 -16.30 -10.44 -5.82
N ASP A 66 -14.98 -10.23 -5.74
CA ASP A 66 -13.99 -10.88 -6.60
C ASP A 66 -13.49 -12.23 -6.07
N CYS A 67 -13.98 -12.64 -4.89
CA CYS A 67 -13.53 -13.88 -4.28
C CYS A 67 -13.98 -15.12 -5.06
N PRO A 68 -13.05 -15.97 -5.52
CA PRO A 68 -13.44 -17.25 -6.08
C PRO A 68 -14.02 -18.16 -5.01
N VAL A 69 -14.97 -19.00 -5.41
CA VAL A 69 -15.56 -20.02 -4.55
C VAL A 69 -15.01 -21.39 -4.99
N ASP A 70 -14.47 -22.15 -4.05
CA ASP A 70 -14.05 -23.52 -4.30
C ASP A 70 -15.28 -24.38 -4.64
N GLU A 71 -15.31 -24.94 -5.82
CA GLU A 71 -16.45 -25.70 -6.36
C GLU A 71 -16.77 -26.97 -5.56
N HIS A 72 -15.77 -27.54 -4.86
CA HIS A 72 -15.93 -28.80 -4.12
C HIS A 72 -16.37 -28.57 -2.68
N THR A 73 -15.87 -27.51 -2.06
CA THR A 73 -16.13 -27.22 -0.64
C THR A 73 -17.16 -26.14 -0.42
N GLY A 74 -17.42 -25.31 -1.43
CA GLY A 74 -18.24 -24.08 -1.31
C GLY A 74 -17.56 -22.98 -0.51
N GLN A 75 -16.27 -23.11 -0.20
CA GLN A 75 -15.52 -22.13 0.59
C GLN A 75 -15.12 -20.95 -0.28
N VAL A 76 -15.31 -19.75 0.24
CA VAL A 76 -14.78 -18.50 -0.35
C VAL A 76 -13.26 -18.48 -0.16
N LEU A 77 -12.52 -18.21 -1.23
CA LEU A 77 -11.07 -18.16 -1.21
C LEU A 77 -10.57 -16.70 -1.24
N PRO A 78 -9.54 -16.36 -0.46
CA PRO A 78 -9.02 -15.00 -0.43
C PRO A 78 -8.36 -14.62 -1.77
N VAL A 79 -8.58 -13.39 -2.21
CA VAL A 79 -7.94 -12.80 -3.41
C VAL A 79 -6.63 -12.12 -3.07
N VAL A 80 -6.47 -11.65 -1.82
CA VAL A 80 -5.27 -10.94 -1.38
C VAL A 80 -4.66 -11.59 -0.15
N THR A 81 -3.34 -11.77 -0.18
CA THR A 81 -2.54 -12.10 1.00
C THR A 81 -1.83 -10.85 1.48
N ILE A 82 -2.10 -10.43 2.71
CA ILE A 82 -1.38 -9.36 3.41
C ILE A 82 -0.12 -9.96 4.05
N VAL A 83 1.03 -9.42 3.70
CA VAL A 83 2.33 -9.81 4.26
C VAL A 83 2.82 -8.72 5.20
N THR A 84 3.08 -9.09 6.45
CA THR A 84 3.58 -8.18 7.50
C THR A 84 4.85 -8.72 8.14
N ASP A 85 5.50 -7.90 8.93
CA ASP A 85 6.50 -8.36 9.88
C ASP A 85 5.86 -9.07 11.09
N ASN A 86 6.67 -9.35 12.12
CA ASN A 86 6.20 -9.95 13.37
C ASN A 86 5.90 -8.92 14.48
N GLY A 87 5.63 -7.68 14.12
CA GLY A 87 5.30 -6.60 15.04
C GLY A 87 4.07 -6.88 15.91
N GLY A 88 4.00 -6.23 17.08
CA GLY A 88 2.91 -6.40 18.04
C GLY A 88 1.51 -6.20 17.44
N PRO A 89 1.26 -5.15 16.63
CA PRO A 89 -0.03 -4.90 16.01
C PRO A 89 -0.56 -6.09 15.23
N PHE A 90 0.29 -6.72 14.40
CA PHE A 90 -0.06 -7.83 13.51
C PHE A 90 -0.18 -9.19 14.19
N ARG A 91 0.25 -9.29 15.46
CA ARG A 91 0.15 -10.50 16.28
C ARG A 91 -1.01 -10.44 17.25
N SER A 92 -1.75 -9.35 17.27
CA SER A 92 -2.86 -9.17 18.20
C SER A 92 -4.04 -10.03 17.80
N PHE A 93 -4.73 -10.58 18.79
CA PHE A 93 -5.98 -11.32 18.58
C PHE A 93 -7.02 -10.49 17.82
N ARG A 94 -7.03 -9.17 18.03
CA ARG A 94 -8.00 -8.27 17.39
C ARG A 94 -7.74 -8.12 15.90
N PHE A 95 -6.47 -8.00 15.51
CA PHE A 95 -6.11 -7.95 14.07
C PHE A 95 -6.37 -9.31 13.39
N GLU A 96 -6.02 -10.43 14.06
CA GLU A 96 -6.30 -11.76 13.52
C GLU A 96 -7.82 -11.99 13.36
N ALA A 97 -8.64 -11.62 14.35
CA ALA A 97 -10.10 -11.70 14.26
C ALA A 97 -10.68 -10.80 13.16
N PHE A 98 -10.11 -9.61 12.95
CA PHE A 98 -10.50 -8.73 11.84
C PHE A 98 -10.25 -9.41 10.49
N ILE A 99 -9.08 -10.00 10.28
CA ILE A 99 -8.77 -10.73 9.05
C ILE A 99 -9.71 -11.93 8.84
N GLU A 100 -10.05 -12.68 9.90
CA GLU A 100 -10.98 -13.81 9.81
C GLU A 100 -12.41 -13.40 9.40
N LEU A 101 -12.80 -12.16 9.65
CA LEU A 101 -14.10 -11.61 9.22
C LEU A 101 -14.11 -11.14 7.76
N HIS A 102 -12.93 -11.08 7.11
CA HIS A 102 -12.76 -10.63 5.74
C HIS A 102 -12.33 -11.80 4.84
N PRO A 103 -13.26 -12.54 4.24
CA PRO A 103 -12.94 -13.74 3.45
C PRO A 103 -12.08 -13.44 2.22
N GLU A 104 -12.04 -12.21 1.75
CA GLU A 104 -11.19 -11.71 0.68
C GLU A 104 -9.70 -11.61 1.08
N LEU A 105 -9.39 -11.65 2.38
CA LEU A 105 -8.05 -11.46 2.90
C LEU A 105 -7.47 -12.74 3.51
N ALA A 106 -6.19 -12.95 3.28
CA ALA A 106 -5.35 -13.88 4.05
C ALA A 106 -4.20 -13.11 4.68
N HIS A 107 -3.69 -13.55 5.83
CA HIS A 107 -2.56 -12.91 6.51
C HIS A 107 -1.39 -13.87 6.67
N VAL A 108 -0.19 -13.42 6.31
CA VAL A 108 1.07 -14.13 6.47
C VAL A 108 2.09 -13.21 7.10
N ARG A 109 2.70 -13.67 8.18
CA ARG A 109 3.85 -12.98 8.80
C ARG A 109 5.16 -13.48 8.24
N THR A 110 6.09 -12.56 7.97
CA THR A 110 7.44 -12.91 7.52
C THR A 110 8.17 -13.74 8.58
N ARG A 111 9.16 -14.50 8.16
CA ARG A 111 9.99 -15.27 9.11
C ARG A 111 10.81 -14.33 9.97
N VAL A 112 10.95 -14.68 11.26
CA VAL A 112 11.82 -13.96 12.19
C VAL A 112 13.25 -13.93 11.64
N LYS A 113 13.88 -12.76 11.63
CA LYS A 113 15.24 -12.52 11.11
C LYS A 113 15.41 -12.73 9.59
N SER A 114 14.38 -12.46 8.80
CA SER A 114 14.46 -12.49 7.33
C SER A 114 14.23 -11.08 6.75
N PRO A 115 15.18 -10.15 6.90
CA PRO A 115 14.99 -8.73 6.54
C PRO A 115 14.69 -8.50 5.06
N GLY A 116 15.10 -9.43 4.19
CA GLY A 116 14.83 -9.31 2.74
C GLY A 116 13.36 -9.51 2.33
N GLN A 117 12.50 -10.05 3.22
CA GLN A 117 11.11 -10.34 2.87
C GLN A 117 10.19 -9.11 2.89
N ASN A 118 10.57 -8.05 3.62
CA ASN A 118 9.84 -6.77 3.64
C ASN A 118 10.62 -5.60 2.99
N GLY A 119 11.77 -5.89 2.39
CA GLY A 119 12.69 -4.88 1.83
C GLY A 119 12.09 -4.02 0.71
N SER A 120 11.01 -4.48 0.06
CA SER A 120 10.27 -3.65 -0.92
C SER A 120 9.46 -2.57 -0.21
N ARG A 121 8.82 -2.90 0.93
CA ARG A 121 8.05 -1.93 1.71
C ARG A 121 8.96 -0.90 2.40
N GLU A 122 10.09 -1.37 2.96
CA GLU A 122 11.11 -0.49 3.54
C GLU A 122 11.63 0.53 2.51
N ARG A 123 11.88 0.10 1.27
CA ARG A 123 12.25 1.00 0.16
C ARG A 123 11.12 1.97 -0.19
N GLY A 124 9.87 1.53 -0.21
CA GLY A 124 8.70 2.39 -0.44
C GLY A 124 8.64 3.53 0.57
N PHE A 125 8.78 3.23 1.85
CA PHE A 125 8.87 4.26 2.89
C PHE A 125 10.12 5.14 2.77
N GLY A 126 11.26 4.58 2.36
CA GLY A 126 12.46 5.37 2.04
C GLY A 126 12.17 6.39 0.94
N THR A 127 11.53 5.97 -0.14
CA THR A 127 11.14 6.86 -1.24
C THR A 127 10.19 7.96 -0.77
N LEU A 128 9.12 7.63 -0.03
CA LEU A 128 8.22 8.62 0.57
C LEU A 128 8.97 9.65 1.41
N LYS A 129 9.84 9.18 2.32
CA LYS A 129 10.59 10.07 3.23
C LYS A 129 11.56 10.98 2.49
N TYR A 130 12.42 10.43 1.64
CA TYR A 130 13.49 11.19 1.00
C TYR A 130 13.03 12.03 -0.18
N GLU A 131 11.97 11.64 -0.87
CA GLU A 131 11.49 12.38 -2.03
C GLU A 131 10.36 13.38 -1.69
N ARG A 132 9.75 13.26 -0.49
CA ARG A 132 8.66 14.16 -0.10
C ARG A 132 8.77 14.68 1.32
N LEU A 133 8.81 13.80 2.33
CA LEU A 133 8.62 14.24 3.71
C LEU A 133 9.82 15.00 4.29
N PHE A 134 11.06 14.72 3.84
CA PHE A 134 12.26 15.39 4.32
C PHE A 134 12.64 16.63 3.51
N ILE A 135 11.88 16.95 2.46
CA ILE A 135 12.12 18.14 1.63
C ILE A 135 11.46 19.38 2.25
N ASP A 136 10.30 19.20 2.87
CA ASP A 136 9.49 20.25 3.46
C ASP A 136 9.58 20.21 5.01
N GLU A 137 9.37 21.37 5.66
CA GLU A 137 9.09 21.42 7.09
C GLU A 137 7.63 20.98 7.31
N ILE A 138 7.43 19.89 8.02
CA ILE A 138 6.11 19.35 8.34
C ILE A 138 5.83 19.57 9.83
N ASP A 139 4.88 20.44 10.13
CA ASP A 139 4.65 20.92 11.50
C ASP A 139 3.79 19.96 12.32
N ASP A 140 2.81 19.33 11.73
CA ASP A 140 1.84 18.49 12.44
C ASP A 140 1.37 17.28 11.63
N ALA A 141 0.49 16.49 12.23
CA ALA A 141 -0.04 15.28 11.63
C ALA A 141 -0.93 15.54 10.40
N VAL A 142 -1.63 16.68 10.37
CA VAL A 142 -2.52 17.00 9.24
C VAL A 142 -1.66 17.27 8.01
N MET A 143 -0.63 18.11 8.16
CA MET A 143 0.32 18.37 7.08
C MET A 143 1.06 17.09 6.66
N LEU A 144 1.44 16.22 7.61
CA LEU A 144 2.05 14.94 7.31
C LEU A 144 1.13 14.05 6.44
N ALA A 145 -0.15 13.97 6.80
CA ALA A 145 -1.14 13.19 6.05
C ALA A 145 -1.36 13.78 4.64
N GLU A 146 -1.46 15.09 4.51
CA GLU A 146 -1.59 15.79 3.22
C GLU A 146 -0.37 15.52 2.32
N ARG A 147 0.84 15.63 2.85
CA ARG A 147 2.07 15.36 2.07
C ARG A 147 2.21 13.89 1.66
N ALA A 148 1.81 12.97 2.53
CA ALA A 148 1.80 11.54 2.21
C ALA A 148 0.77 11.24 1.10
N GLU A 149 -0.40 11.88 1.13
CA GLU A 149 -1.41 11.72 0.09
C GLU A 149 -0.98 12.34 -1.25
N ASP A 150 -0.40 13.54 -1.26
CA ASP A 150 0.17 14.16 -2.46
C ASP A 150 1.22 13.24 -3.11
N TYR A 151 2.09 12.64 -2.29
CA TYR A 151 3.07 11.66 -2.76
C TYR A 151 2.39 10.43 -3.35
N ARG A 152 1.37 9.87 -2.69
CA ARG A 152 0.63 8.69 -3.15
C ARG A 152 0.02 8.91 -4.53
N ILE A 153 -0.62 10.10 -4.72
CA ILE A 153 -1.23 10.46 -5.99
C ILE A 153 -0.17 10.55 -7.09
N GLU A 154 0.93 11.26 -6.84
CA GLU A 154 2.04 11.40 -7.79
C GLU A 154 2.67 10.05 -8.12
N TYR A 155 2.94 9.24 -7.08
CA TYR A 155 3.53 7.91 -7.20
C TYR A 155 2.69 6.97 -8.07
N ASN A 156 1.38 6.93 -7.83
CA ASN A 156 0.48 6.01 -8.52
C ASN A 156 0.12 6.46 -9.95
N GLN A 157 -0.01 7.78 -10.17
CA GLN A 157 -0.64 8.31 -11.38
C GLN A 157 0.32 8.98 -12.36
N VAL A 158 1.47 9.45 -11.87
CA VAL A 158 2.39 10.26 -12.67
C VAL A 158 3.72 9.56 -12.89
N ARG A 159 4.27 8.96 -11.84
CA ARG A 159 5.62 8.40 -11.83
C ARG A 159 5.68 7.03 -12.53
N PRO A 160 6.53 6.86 -13.57
CA PRO A 160 6.80 5.55 -14.14
C PRO A 160 7.75 4.74 -13.24
N HIS A 161 7.55 3.42 -13.18
CA HIS A 161 8.34 2.52 -12.32
C HIS A 161 9.05 1.44 -13.13
N GLU A 162 10.36 1.34 -12.96
CA GLU A 162 11.19 0.33 -13.64
C GLU A 162 10.69 -1.10 -13.38
N ALA A 163 10.30 -1.39 -12.14
CA ALA A 163 9.86 -2.73 -11.72
C ALA A 163 8.56 -3.22 -12.40
N ILE A 164 7.84 -2.33 -13.08
CA ILE A 164 6.64 -2.61 -13.87
C ILE A 164 6.79 -2.09 -15.30
N ALA A 165 7.97 -2.28 -15.88
CA ALA A 165 8.31 -1.89 -17.25
C ALA A 165 8.02 -0.42 -17.57
N TRP A 166 8.31 0.49 -16.63
CA TRP A 166 8.10 1.94 -16.74
C TRP A 166 6.62 2.37 -16.88
N ASN A 167 5.69 1.48 -16.56
CA ASN A 167 4.27 1.83 -16.45
C ASN A 167 4.00 2.56 -15.13
N ARG A 168 2.83 3.15 -15.01
CA ARG A 168 2.36 3.77 -13.78
C ARG A 168 1.64 2.74 -12.92
N PRO A 169 1.84 2.73 -11.58
CA PRO A 169 1.20 1.78 -10.70
C PRO A 169 -0.32 1.67 -10.86
N LYS A 170 -1.01 2.80 -10.98
CA LYS A 170 -2.47 2.81 -11.16
C LYS A 170 -2.91 2.15 -12.47
N GLU A 171 -2.18 2.35 -13.56
CA GLU A 171 -2.51 1.72 -14.85
C GLU A 171 -2.38 0.19 -14.78
N VAL A 172 -1.31 -0.29 -14.13
CA VAL A 172 -1.10 -1.73 -13.93
C VAL A 172 -2.13 -2.30 -12.96
N HIS A 173 -2.43 -1.58 -11.87
CA HIS A 173 -3.39 -2.01 -10.85
C HIS A 173 -4.81 -2.19 -11.41
N LEU A 174 -5.21 -1.30 -12.31
CA LEU A 174 -6.51 -1.37 -13.01
C LEU A 174 -6.50 -2.31 -14.24
N GLY A 175 -5.40 -3.03 -14.49
CA GLY A 175 -5.28 -3.92 -15.65
C GLY A 175 -5.22 -3.19 -17.00
N MET A 176 -4.96 -1.88 -17.00
CA MET A 176 -4.84 -1.06 -18.22
C MET A 176 -3.47 -1.20 -18.89
N ALA A 177 -2.46 -1.68 -18.17
CA ALA A 177 -1.11 -1.92 -18.65
C ALA A 177 -0.56 -3.26 -18.14
N ASP A 178 0.19 -3.97 -18.97
CA ASP A 178 0.93 -5.18 -18.57
C ASP A 178 2.21 -4.77 -17.83
N PRO A 179 2.47 -5.26 -16.60
CA PRO A 179 3.67 -4.90 -15.85
C PRO A 179 4.99 -5.35 -16.47
N ASN A 180 4.95 -6.19 -17.50
CA ASN A 180 6.13 -6.69 -18.21
C ASN A 180 6.36 -6.01 -19.56
N ILE A 181 5.43 -5.20 -20.03
CA ILE A 181 5.47 -4.55 -21.35
C ILE A 181 5.36 -3.04 -21.16
N PRO A 182 6.36 -2.26 -21.61
CA PRO A 182 6.28 -0.80 -21.52
C PRO A 182 5.08 -0.23 -22.31
N ASN A 183 4.22 0.51 -21.62
CA ASN A 183 3.10 1.20 -22.27
C ASN A 183 3.54 2.60 -22.72
N PHE A 184 4.46 2.67 -23.64
CA PHE A 184 4.83 3.93 -24.32
C PHE A 184 3.75 4.30 -25.33
N GLN A 185 2.56 4.66 -24.87
CA GLN A 185 1.57 5.24 -25.77
C GLN A 185 2.15 6.53 -26.31
N ASN A 186 2.56 6.46 -27.60
CA ASN A 186 2.79 7.58 -28.50
C ASN A 186 3.12 8.90 -27.78
N GLN A 187 4.31 9.03 -27.25
CA GLN A 187 4.93 10.35 -27.22
C GLN A 187 5.03 10.74 -28.69
N GLU A 188 4.11 11.56 -29.17
CA GLU A 188 4.34 12.34 -30.35
C GLU A 188 5.71 13.00 -30.14
N ILE A 189 6.70 12.52 -30.90
CA ILE A 189 8.01 13.14 -30.94
C ILE A 189 7.71 14.51 -31.55
N LEU A 190 7.62 15.53 -30.67
CA LEU A 190 7.49 16.92 -31.14
C LEU A 190 8.66 17.14 -32.09
N PRO A 191 8.41 17.56 -33.31
CA PRO A 191 9.48 17.82 -34.28
C PRO A 191 10.42 18.84 -33.67
N THR A 192 11.69 18.45 -33.51
CA THR A 192 12.77 19.36 -33.11
C THR A 192 12.83 20.47 -34.15
N THR A 193 12.41 21.68 -33.75
CA THR A 193 12.61 22.93 -34.52
C THR A 193 14.05 23.39 -34.42
#